data_3ab034660be73d0e37a1a4041b6d6934
#
_entry.id   3ab034660be73d0e37a1a4041b6d6934
#
_cell.length_a   1.000
_cell.length_b   1.000
_cell.length_c   1.000
_cell.angle_alpha   90.00
_cell.angle_beta   90.00
_cell.angle_gamma   90.00
#
_symmetry.space_group_name_H-M   'P 1'
#
loop_
_entity.id
_entity.type
_entity.pdbx_description
1 polymer ?
#
loop_
_entity_poly.entity_id
_entity_poly.type
_entity_poly.pdbx_seq_one_letter_code
_entity_poly.pdbx_strand_id
1 'polypeptide(L)'
;MKKNKPGFTLIELLVVIAIIGLLSTLSIIALNQARARSRDARRLADVKQIQTALEMYFNDKGSYPTSTTPGASIASGTTIYMDIVPKPPTPADYTGCGNSAYTYTVTLVNSLASSYQLQYCLGSNTAGIPAGLNTATPSGVGLRSVQ
;
A
#
# COMPACT_ATOMS: atom_id res chain seq x y z
N MET A 1 -24.48 29.99 55.86
CA MET A 1 -23.12 29.45 55.86
C MET A 1 -22.62 29.27 54.43
N LYS A 2 -21.68 30.08 53.93
CA LYS A 2 -21.04 29.90 52.61
C LYS A 2 -20.07 28.74 52.71
N LYS A 3 -20.34 27.60 52.08
CA LYS A 3 -19.37 26.51 51.89
C LYS A 3 -18.26 27.02 51.00
N ASN A 4 -17.06 27.22 51.53
CA ASN A 4 -15.86 27.45 50.76
C ASN A 4 -15.62 26.18 49.88
N LYS A 5 -15.74 26.32 48.58
CA LYS A 5 -15.34 25.24 47.63
C LYS A 5 -13.83 25.27 47.55
N PRO A 6 -13.15 24.11 47.70
CA PRO A 6 -11.69 24.04 47.49
C PRO A 6 -11.38 24.47 46.07
N GLY A 7 -10.50 25.41 45.90
CA GLY A 7 -9.96 25.82 44.59
C GLY A 7 -8.89 24.87 44.13
N PHE A 8 -8.69 24.76 42.82
CA PHE A 8 -7.63 23.97 42.19
C PHE A 8 -6.26 24.61 42.48
N THR A 9 -5.27 23.80 42.79
CA THR A 9 -3.89 24.27 42.99
C THR A 9 -3.16 24.41 41.64
N LEU A 10 -2.22 25.35 41.57
CA LEU A 10 -1.41 25.57 40.37
C LEU A 10 -0.58 24.33 40.01
N ILE A 11 -0.11 23.59 41.02
CA ILE A 11 0.66 22.36 40.82
C ILE A 11 -0.19 21.21 40.24
N GLU A 12 -1.44 21.08 40.65
CA GLU A 12 -2.34 20.08 40.07
C GLU A 12 -2.58 20.34 38.58
N LEU A 13 -2.75 21.60 38.19
CA LEU A 13 -2.91 21.94 36.77
C LEU A 13 -1.61 21.67 35.99
N LEU A 14 -0.46 22.02 36.56
CA LEU A 14 0.84 21.82 35.90
C LEU A 14 1.17 20.34 35.66
N VAL A 15 0.88 19.47 36.63
CA VAL A 15 1.06 18.02 36.48
C VAL A 15 0.15 17.44 35.41
N VAL A 16 -1.11 17.86 35.33
CA VAL A 16 -2.06 17.38 34.33
C VAL A 16 -1.60 17.73 32.91
N ILE A 17 -1.19 18.99 32.66
CA ILE A 17 -0.70 19.37 31.33
C ILE A 17 0.59 18.66 30.95
N ALA A 18 1.48 18.39 31.93
CA ALA A 18 2.71 17.63 31.70
C ALA A 18 2.39 16.18 31.25
N ILE A 19 1.44 15.52 31.92
CA ILE A 19 1.02 14.15 31.57
C ILE A 19 0.35 14.13 30.20
N ILE A 20 -0.56 15.08 29.93
CA ILE A 20 -1.22 15.17 28.62
C ILE A 20 -0.20 15.42 27.51
N GLY A 21 0.78 16.29 27.72
CA GLY A 21 1.87 16.54 26.78
C GLY A 21 2.69 15.28 26.47
N LEU A 22 3.05 14.51 27.50
CA LEU A 22 3.78 13.26 27.34
C LEU A 22 2.96 12.21 26.57
N LEU A 23 1.70 12.01 26.93
CA LEU A 23 0.83 11.04 26.27
C LEU A 23 0.56 11.42 24.80
N SER A 24 0.40 12.71 24.53
CA SER A 24 0.17 13.21 23.17
C SER A 24 1.34 12.91 22.23
N THR A 25 2.58 13.10 22.68
CA THR A 25 3.77 12.82 21.85
C THR A 25 3.88 11.33 21.50
N LEU A 26 3.65 10.43 22.45
CA LEU A 26 3.66 8.98 22.20
C LEU A 26 2.54 8.57 21.23
N SER A 27 1.35 9.16 21.37
CA SER A 27 0.20 8.86 20.51
C SER A 27 0.44 9.24 19.05
N ILE A 28 1.11 10.36 18.78
CA ILE A 28 1.42 10.80 17.40
C ILE A 28 2.34 9.81 16.71
N ILE A 29 3.38 9.32 17.40
CA ILE A 29 4.34 8.35 16.83
C ILE A 29 3.63 7.04 16.50
N ALA A 30 2.83 6.52 17.44
CA ALA A 30 2.08 5.28 17.24
C ALA A 30 1.08 5.39 16.06
N LEU A 31 0.39 6.54 15.93
CA LEU A 31 -0.57 6.80 14.85
C LEU A 31 0.12 6.86 13.48
N ASN A 32 1.29 7.48 13.38
CA ASN A 32 2.04 7.55 12.13
C ASN A 32 2.48 6.15 11.66
N GLN A 33 2.95 5.30 12.57
CA GLN A 33 3.30 3.91 12.27
C GLN A 33 2.07 3.10 11.84
N ALA A 34 0.94 3.26 12.52
CA ALA A 34 -0.31 2.59 12.15
C ALA A 34 -0.79 2.99 10.75
N ARG A 35 -0.72 4.28 10.41
CA ARG A 35 -1.05 4.79 9.08
C ARG A 35 -0.13 4.23 7.99
N ALA A 36 1.18 4.14 8.24
CA ALA A 36 2.13 3.56 7.30
C ALA A 36 1.81 2.08 7.02
N ARG A 37 1.57 1.28 8.07
CA ARG A 37 1.17 -0.13 7.93
C ARG A 37 -0.16 -0.29 7.19
N SER A 38 -1.13 0.59 7.43
CA SER A 38 -2.41 0.58 6.72
C SER A 38 -2.23 0.83 5.22
N ARG A 39 -1.35 1.77 4.83
CA ARG A 39 -1.02 2.00 3.41
C ARG A 39 -0.34 0.79 2.77
N ASP A 40 0.58 0.12 3.47
CA ASP A 40 1.24 -1.09 2.97
C ASP A 40 0.25 -2.24 2.78
N ALA A 41 -0.66 -2.45 3.73
CA ALA A 41 -1.71 -3.45 3.61
C ALA A 41 -2.62 -3.18 2.39
N ARG A 42 -2.95 -1.90 2.15
CA ARG A 42 -3.72 -1.50 0.97
C ARG A 42 -2.94 -1.76 -0.32
N ARG A 43 -1.64 -1.41 -0.39
CA ARG A 43 -0.79 -1.70 -1.55
C ARG A 43 -0.78 -3.18 -1.89
N LEU A 44 -0.66 -4.04 -0.87
CA LEU A 44 -0.68 -5.48 -1.07
C LEU A 44 -2.04 -6.00 -1.55
N ALA A 45 -3.14 -5.43 -1.04
CA ALA A 45 -4.49 -5.76 -1.50
C ALA A 45 -4.70 -5.32 -2.96
N ASP A 46 -4.27 -4.10 -3.32
CA ASP A 46 -4.32 -3.58 -4.68
C ASP A 46 -3.56 -4.50 -5.67
N VAL A 47 -2.34 -4.91 -5.31
CA VAL A 47 -1.52 -5.82 -6.12
C VAL A 47 -2.21 -7.16 -6.33
N LYS A 48 -2.81 -7.73 -5.29
CA LYS A 48 -3.56 -9.00 -5.40
C LYS A 48 -4.80 -8.87 -6.29
N GLN A 49 -5.51 -7.74 -6.22
CA GLN A 49 -6.65 -7.48 -7.11
C GLN A 49 -6.21 -7.37 -8.56
N ILE A 50 -5.12 -6.66 -8.84
CA ILE A 50 -4.54 -6.56 -10.19
C ILE A 50 -4.14 -7.95 -10.69
N GLN A 51 -3.45 -8.76 -9.87
CA GLN A 51 -3.09 -10.13 -10.23
C GLN A 51 -4.33 -10.95 -10.61
N THR A 52 -5.40 -10.91 -9.80
CA THR A 52 -6.63 -11.64 -10.09
C THR A 52 -7.22 -11.24 -11.44
N ALA A 53 -7.26 -9.95 -11.74
CA ALA A 53 -7.78 -9.46 -13.02
C ALA A 53 -6.90 -9.88 -14.21
N LEU A 54 -5.56 -9.90 -14.01
CA LEU A 54 -4.62 -10.36 -15.03
C LEU A 54 -4.77 -11.87 -15.33
N GLU A 55 -4.98 -12.69 -14.28
CA GLU A 55 -5.24 -14.11 -14.45
C GLU A 55 -6.59 -14.40 -15.14
N MET A 56 -7.63 -13.63 -14.82
CA MET A 56 -8.90 -13.69 -15.52
C MET A 56 -8.76 -13.34 -17.01
N TYR A 57 -8.00 -12.29 -17.31
CA TYR A 57 -7.69 -11.89 -18.67
C TYR A 57 -6.92 -13.00 -19.41
N PHE A 58 -5.90 -13.58 -18.76
CA PHE A 58 -5.10 -14.66 -19.33
C PHE A 58 -5.93 -15.92 -19.63
N ASN A 59 -6.82 -16.30 -18.72
CA ASN A 59 -7.72 -17.45 -18.91
C ASN A 59 -8.64 -17.29 -20.15
N ASP A 60 -9.08 -16.08 -20.45
CA ASP A 60 -9.95 -15.80 -21.59
C ASP A 60 -9.18 -15.62 -22.90
N LYS A 61 -7.98 -15.06 -22.86
CA LYS A 61 -7.23 -14.63 -24.05
C LYS A 61 -6.00 -15.47 -24.36
N GLY A 62 -5.54 -16.31 -23.43
CA GLY A 62 -4.31 -17.09 -23.56
C GLY A 62 -3.03 -16.24 -23.50
N SER A 63 -3.14 -14.96 -23.17
CA SER A 63 -2.01 -14.03 -23.05
C SER A 63 -2.35 -12.92 -22.06
N TYR A 64 -1.33 -12.32 -21.45
CA TYR A 64 -1.53 -11.13 -20.59
C TYR A 64 -1.70 -9.86 -21.43
N PRO A 65 -2.36 -8.82 -20.91
CA PRO A 65 -2.43 -7.53 -21.60
C PRO A 65 -1.03 -6.93 -21.77
N THR A 66 -0.81 -6.24 -22.87
CA THR A 66 0.49 -5.63 -23.19
C THR A 66 0.85 -4.45 -22.28
N SER A 67 -0.14 -3.83 -21.67
CA SER A 67 0.04 -2.73 -20.72
C SER A 67 -1.11 -2.66 -19.71
N THR A 68 -0.80 -2.18 -18.51
CA THR A 68 -1.81 -1.72 -17.54
C THR A 68 -1.38 -0.38 -16.99
N THR A 69 -2.32 0.54 -16.83
CA THR A 69 -2.05 1.89 -16.35
C THR A 69 -2.93 2.17 -15.14
N PRO A 70 -2.37 2.64 -14.00
CA PRO A 70 -3.18 3.03 -12.85
C PRO A 70 -4.23 4.07 -13.21
N GLY A 71 -5.49 3.78 -12.89
CA GLY A 71 -6.64 4.61 -13.24
C GLY A 71 -7.34 4.24 -14.55
N ALA A 72 -6.77 3.36 -15.37
CA ALA A 72 -7.41 2.78 -16.54
C ALA A 72 -8.05 1.42 -16.22
N SER A 73 -8.84 0.88 -17.14
CA SER A 73 -9.43 -0.46 -17.02
C SER A 73 -8.48 -1.54 -17.56
N ILE A 74 -8.62 -2.77 -17.05
CA ILE A 74 -8.11 -3.98 -17.71
C ILE A 74 -9.29 -4.58 -18.44
N ALA A 75 -9.30 -4.48 -19.77
CA ALA A 75 -10.43 -4.91 -20.61
C ALA A 75 -9.94 -5.47 -21.94
N SER A 76 -10.79 -6.28 -22.59
CA SER A 76 -10.58 -6.75 -23.95
C SER A 76 -11.90 -6.78 -24.71
N GLY A 77 -12.04 -5.90 -25.69
CA GLY A 77 -13.31 -5.68 -26.39
C GLY A 77 -14.36 -5.15 -25.42
N THR A 78 -15.45 -5.88 -25.27
CA THR A 78 -16.56 -5.54 -24.35
C THR A 78 -16.41 -6.16 -22.96
N THR A 79 -15.44 -7.05 -22.75
CA THR A 79 -15.22 -7.72 -21.45
C THR A 79 -14.29 -6.89 -20.58
N ILE A 80 -14.75 -6.51 -19.39
CA ILE A 80 -13.99 -5.78 -18.39
C ILE A 80 -13.60 -6.76 -17.27
N TYR A 81 -12.30 -6.91 -16.99
CA TYR A 81 -11.75 -7.75 -15.91
C TYR A 81 -11.48 -6.94 -14.67
N MET A 82 -11.13 -5.66 -14.82
CA MET A 82 -11.02 -4.67 -13.76
C MET A 82 -11.42 -3.31 -14.32
N ASP A 83 -12.36 -2.66 -13.70
CA ASP A 83 -12.89 -1.38 -14.17
C ASP A 83 -11.85 -0.27 -14.01
N ILE A 84 -11.21 -0.18 -12.84
CA ILE A 84 -10.19 0.82 -12.56
C ILE A 84 -9.01 0.16 -11.86
N VAL A 85 -7.84 0.18 -12.51
CA VAL A 85 -6.58 -0.22 -11.89
C VAL A 85 -6.26 0.75 -10.75
N PRO A 86 -6.10 0.27 -9.50
CA PRO A 86 -5.88 1.13 -8.36
C PRO A 86 -4.58 1.93 -8.47
N LYS A 87 -4.59 3.12 -7.85
CA LYS A 87 -3.39 3.93 -7.65
C LYS A 87 -2.83 3.65 -6.25
N PRO A 88 -1.51 3.51 -6.12
CA PRO A 88 -0.91 3.30 -4.81
C PRO A 88 -1.20 4.47 -3.85
N PRO A 89 -1.45 4.19 -2.58
CA PRO A 89 -1.66 5.23 -1.58
C PRO A 89 -0.38 6.04 -1.35
N THR A 90 -0.55 7.34 -1.15
CA THR A 90 0.52 8.28 -0.84
C THR A 90 0.53 8.64 0.66
N PRO A 91 1.70 9.04 1.20
CA PRO A 91 3.03 9.08 0.59
C PRO A 91 3.66 7.70 0.39
N ALA A 92 4.74 7.65 -0.41
CA ALA A 92 5.63 6.49 -0.41
C ALA A 92 6.35 6.43 0.93
N ASP A 93 6.19 5.32 1.65
CA ASP A 93 6.72 5.20 3.01
C ASP A 93 8.17 4.71 3.06
N TYR A 94 8.79 4.47 1.90
CA TYR A 94 10.17 4.02 1.76
C TYR A 94 10.94 4.89 0.76
N THR A 95 12.05 5.46 1.19
CA THR A 95 12.84 6.42 0.43
C THR A 95 13.49 5.84 -0.84
N GLY A 96 13.71 4.53 -0.87
CA GLY A 96 14.32 3.82 -2.02
C GLY A 96 13.36 3.45 -3.13
N CYS A 97 12.08 3.80 -3.04
CA CYS A 97 11.06 3.40 -4.02
C CYS A 97 10.73 4.46 -5.07
N GLY A 98 11.41 5.59 -5.11
CA GLY A 98 11.13 6.65 -6.08
C GLY A 98 9.64 7.05 -6.11
N ASN A 99 9.08 7.21 -7.29
CA ASN A 99 7.64 7.36 -7.48
C ASN A 99 6.98 6.00 -7.26
N SER A 100 6.19 5.85 -6.22
CA SER A 100 5.51 4.62 -5.79
C SER A 100 4.37 4.19 -6.73
N ALA A 101 4.52 4.35 -8.03
CA ALA A 101 3.56 3.83 -9.00
C ALA A 101 3.66 2.31 -9.10
N TYR A 102 2.53 1.65 -9.33
CA TYR A 102 2.54 0.26 -9.77
C TYR A 102 3.07 0.20 -11.20
N THR A 103 4.23 -0.43 -11.39
CA THR A 103 4.86 -0.56 -12.71
C THR A 103 4.63 -1.96 -13.24
N TYR A 104 3.92 -2.04 -14.35
CA TYR A 104 3.63 -3.30 -15.04
C TYR A 104 4.56 -3.45 -16.24
N THR A 105 5.19 -4.61 -16.35
CA THR A 105 5.98 -5.01 -17.51
C THR A 105 5.62 -6.43 -17.91
N VAL A 106 5.52 -6.69 -19.20
CA VAL A 106 5.17 -7.99 -19.74
C VAL A 106 6.41 -8.65 -20.35
N THR A 107 6.52 -9.98 -20.19
CA THR A 107 7.53 -10.79 -20.84
C THR A 107 6.90 -11.50 -22.03
N LEU A 108 7.47 -11.29 -23.22
CA LEU A 108 7.02 -11.91 -24.46
C LEU A 108 7.80 -13.18 -24.75
N VAL A 109 7.10 -14.24 -25.08
CA VAL A 109 7.68 -15.49 -25.64
C VAL A 109 6.98 -15.75 -26.96
N ASN A 110 7.71 -15.85 -28.05
CA ASN A 110 7.16 -15.98 -29.42
C ASN A 110 6.08 -14.93 -29.75
N SER A 111 6.36 -13.68 -29.38
CA SER A 111 5.43 -12.53 -29.52
C SER A 111 4.14 -12.64 -28.70
N LEU A 112 4.02 -13.62 -27.81
CA LEU A 112 2.90 -13.77 -26.89
C LEU A 112 3.28 -13.28 -25.49
N ALA A 113 2.40 -12.52 -24.85
CA ALA A 113 2.60 -12.07 -23.46
C ALA A 113 2.33 -13.23 -22.50
N SER A 114 3.36 -14.01 -22.20
CA SER A 114 3.28 -15.26 -21.43
C SER A 114 3.51 -15.08 -19.92
N SER A 115 4.11 -13.97 -19.53
CA SER A 115 4.36 -13.64 -18.11
C SER A 115 4.36 -12.14 -17.91
N TYR A 116 4.27 -11.70 -16.66
CA TYR A 116 4.36 -10.29 -16.28
C TYR A 116 5.16 -10.10 -14.99
N GLN A 117 5.60 -8.87 -14.80
CA GLN A 117 6.14 -8.36 -13.54
C GLN A 117 5.36 -7.10 -13.16
N LEU A 118 4.81 -7.09 -11.96
CA LEU A 118 4.15 -5.93 -11.37
C LEU A 118 4.98 -5.47 -10.18
N GLN A 119 5.68 -4.36 -10.34
CA GLN A 119 6.50 -3.77 -9.28
C GLN A 119 5.64 -2.90 -8.37
N TYR A 120 5.88 -3.02 -7.08
CA TYR A 120 5.22 -2.23 -6.03
C TYR A 120 6.17 -2.01 -4.85
N CYS A 121 5.89 -0.98 -4.06
CA CYS A 121 6.75 -0.61 -2.94
C CYS A 121 6.02 -0.78 -1.60
N LEU A 122 6.71 -1.34 -0.61
CA LEU A 122 6.25 -1.40 0.79
C LEU A 122 7.16 -0.55 1.67
N GLY A 123 6.58 0.22 2.59
CA GLY A 123 7.30 1.03 3.57
C GLY A 123 7.85 0.22 4.74
N SER A 124 7.21 -0.92 5.05
CA SER A 124 7.58 -1.81 6.16
C SER A 124 7.38 -3.27 5.76
N ASN A 125 7.94 -4.18 6.56
CA ASN A 125 7.69 -5.61 6.38
C ASN A 125 6.20 -5.89 6.62
N THR A 126 5.52 -6.39 5.59
CA THR A 126 4.07 -6.62 5.60
C THR A 126 3.75 -8.00 5.06
N ALA A 127 3.03 -8.80 5.83
CA ALA A 127 2.63 -10.18 5.47
C ALA A 127 3.81 -11.07 5.02
N GLY A 128 4.97 -10.91 5.65
CA GLY A 128 6.19 -11.67 5.31
C GLY A 128 6.97 -11.13 4.12
N ILE A 129 6.50 -10.05 3.49
CA ILE A 129 7.18 -9.38 2.38
C ILE A 129 8.03 -8.24 2.93
N PRO A 130 9.31 -8.13 2.57
CA PRO A 130 10.19 -7.10 3.10
C PRO A 130 9.82 -5.69 2.61
N ALA A 131 10.24 -4.68 3.39
CA ALA A 131 10.17 -3.29 2.97
C ALA A 131 11.02 -3.04 1.71
N GLY A 132 10.62 -2.08 0.90
CA GLY A 132 11.30 -1.69 -0.34
C GLY A 132 10.54 -2.09 -1.60
N LEU A 133 11.27 -2.10 -2.72
CA LEU A 133 10.72 -2.47 -4.02
C LEU A 133 10.56 -3.99 -4.09
N ASN A 134 9.35 -4.42 -4.38
CA ASN A 134 8.96 -5.82 -4.53
C ASN A 134 8.32 -6.04 -5.90
N THR A 135 8.30 -7.30 -6.33
CA THR A 135 7.71 -7.70 -7.62
C THR A 135 6.70 -8.81 -7.41
N ALA A 136 5.54 -8.66 -8.01
CA ALA A 136 4.54 -9.71 -8.15
C ALA A 136 4.58 -10.28 -9.58
N THR A 137 4.43 -11.59 -9.69
CA THR A 137 4.43 -12.35 -10.95
C THR A 137 3.25 -13.31 -10.95
N PRO A 138 2.95 -14.02 -12.05
CA PRO A 138 1.93 -15.08 -12.04
C PRO A 138 2.15 -16.14 -10.94
N SER A 139 3.40 -16.36 -10.54
CA SER A 139 3.76 -17.36 -9.53
C SER A 139 3.55 -16.87 -8.09
N GLY A 140 3.34 -15.57 -7.86
CA GLY A 140 3.13 -15.05 -6.51
C GLY A 140 3.55 -13.61 -6.31
N VAL A 141 3.46 -13.15 -5.07
CA VAL A 141 3.85 -11.81 -4.60
C VAL A 141 5.08 -11.88 -3.71
N GLY A 142 5.92 -10.86 -3.73
CA GLY A 142 7.01 -10.70 -2.78
C GLY A 142 8.38 -11.17 -3.24
N LEU A 143 8.56 -11.42 -4.54
CA LEU A 143 9.89 -11.60 -5.10
C LEU A 143 10.61 -10.26 -5.11
N ARG A 144 11.80 -10.18 -4.47
CA ARG A 144 12.65 -9.00 -4.60
C ARG A 144 13.06 -8.86 -6.07
N SER A 145 12.91 -7.64 -6.60
CA SER A 145 13.57 -7.27 -7.85
C SER A 145 15.09 -7.44 -7.64
N VAL A 146 15.69 -8.43 -8.28
CA VAL A 146 17.16 -8.54 -8.35
C VAL A 146 17.61 -7.44 -9.32
N GLN A 147 18.34 -6.43 -8.80
CA GLN A 147 19.05 -5.44 -9.62
C GLN A 147 20.28 -6.08 -10.24
#